data_4e23462450090ee2d4ae58672bc8210b
#
_entry.id   4e23462450090ee2d4ae58672bc8210b
#
_cell.length_a   1.000
_cell.length_b   1.000
_cell.length_c   1.000
_cell.angle_alpha   90.00
_cell.angle_beta   90.00
_cell.angle_gamma   90.00
#
_symmetry.space_group_name_H-M   'P 1'
#
loop_
_entity.id
_entity.type
_entity.pdbx_description
1 polymer ?
#
loop_
_entity_poly.entity_id
_entity_poly.type
_entity_poly.pdbx_seq_one_letter_code
_entity_poly.pdbx_strand_id
1 'polypeptide(L)'
;MPKNVEKMSRNYSPNFDLIKRKAKSIKYLIFHYTGMNSDNLAIKKLTNFNSRVSCHYFIKSNGQIIKMVPDLYTSWHAGISFWKKDKLLNKSSIGIEISNPGHENGYQSFKRTQIESLINISKNLIKKYRIKKKNILGHSDIAPLRKKDPGEKFPWKLLAINNIGVWHKLDPKECKRFRGKKFNCKNKEFLSKFKKFGYFFDYSKKVEIKKVVKSFQRRFRPELIDGKLDRECLEIIKTLI
;
A
#
# COMPACT_ATOMS: atom_id res chain seq x y z
N MET A 1 -16.00 -19.78 -12.59
CA MET A 1 -15.63 -19.55 -11.17
C MET A 1 -14.17 -19.90 -11.01
N PRO A 2 -13.29 -19.03 -10.50
CA PRO A 2 -11.89 -19.40 -10.32
C PRO A 2 -11.78 -20.39 -9.15
N LYS A 3 -11.22 -21.57 -9.45
CA LYS A 3 -11.12 -22.73 -8.56
C LYS A 3 -10.20 -22.58 -7.32
N ASN A 4 -9.69 -21.37 -6.99
CA ASN A 4 -8.71 -21.17 -5.92
C ASN A 4 -9.19 -20.30 -4.75
N VAL A 5 -10.50 -20.16 -4.52
CA VAL A 5 -11.06 -19.58 -3.30
C VAL A 5 -11.58 -20.70 -2.42
N GLU A 6 -10.79 -21.74 -2.23
CA GLU A 6 -11.19 -22.88 -1.41
C GLU A 6 -10.27 -23.07 -0.21
N LYS A 7 -10.93 -23.28 0.88
CA LYS A 7 -10.59 -23.44 2.28
C LYS A 7 -10.30 -22.11 2.99
N MET A 8 -11.39 -21.52 3.48
CA MET A 8 -11.28 -20.62 4.64
C MET A 8 -10.51 -21.39 5.73
N SER A 9 -9.19 -21.15 5.79
CA SER A 9 -8.37 -21.73 6.82
C SER A 9 -8.86 -21.19 8.16
N ARG A 10 -8.87 -22.01 9.21
CA ARG A 10 -9.31 -21.67 10.57
C ARG A 10 -8.40 -20.65 11.28
N ASN A 11 -7.59 -19.89 10.54
CA ASN A 11 -6.66 -18.90 11.08
C ASN A 11 -7.33 -17.52 11.17
N TYR A 12 -8.38 -17.41 11.98
CA TYR A 12 -8.98 -16.11 12.30
C TYR A 12 -8.12 -15.36 13.29
N SER A 13 -7.92 -14.06 13.00
CA SER A 13 -7.30 -13.15 13.97
C SER A 13 -8.33 -12.69 14.98
N PRO A 14 -8.00 -12.64 16.29
CA PRO A 14 -8.87 -12.03 17.31
C PRO A 14 -8.76 -10.48 17.33
N ASN A 15 -7.83 -9.90 16.57
CA ASN A 15 -7.49 -8.48 16.61
C ASN A 15 -8.34 -7.66 15.62
N PHE A 16 -9.62 -7.44 15.95
CA PHE A 16 -10.53 -6.62 15.16
C PHE A 16 -11.59 -5.97 16.04
N ASP A 17 -12.20 -4.90 15.55
CA ASP A 17 -13.33 -4.26 16.25
C ASP A 17 -14.58 -5.11 16.10
N LEU A 18 -15.28 -5.39 17.22
CA LEU A 18 -16.47 -6.23 17.23
C LEU A 18 -17.68 -5.59 16.53
N ILE A 19 -17.67 -4.27 16.36
CA ILE A 19 -18.75 -3.55 15.69
C ILE A 19 -18.63 -3.70 14.19
N LYS A 20 -19.66 -4.28 13.57
CA LYS A 20 -19.75 -4.48 12.13
C LYS A 20 -19.94 -3.16 11.39
N ARG A 21 -19.06 -2.85 10.44
CA ARG A 21 -19.15 -1.65 9.61
C ARG A 21 -20.08 -1.86 8.40
N LYS A 22 -20.65 -0.76 7.89
CA LYS A 22 -21.46 -0.80 6.66
C LYS A 22 -20.54 -1.02 5.45
N ALA A 23 -20.98 -1.82 4.46
CA ALA A 23 -20.21 -2.07 3.24
C ALA A 23 -19.78 -0.79 2.51
N LYS A 24 -20.65 0.24 2.47
CA LYS A 24 -20.37 1.55 1.88
C LYS A 24 -19.26 2.35 2.57
N SER A 25 -18.88 1.99 3.81
CA SER A 25 -17.75 2.62 4.50
C SER A 25 -16.39 2.10 4.04
N ILE A 26 -16.33 0.97 3.32
CA ILE A 26 -15.10 0.41 2.76
C ILE A 26 -14.77 1.18 1.48
N LYS A 27 -13.76 2.06 1.57
CA LYS A 27 -13.34 2.96 0.50
C LYS A 27 -11.96 2.65 -0.04
N TYR A 28 -11.12 1.97 0.74
CA TYR A 28 -9.69 1.78 0.47
C TYR A 28 -9.29 0.31 0.45
N LEU A 29 -8.29 -0.01 -0.37
CA LEU A 29 -7.54 -1.26 -0.35
C LEU A 29 -6.09 -0.93 -0.05
N ILE A 30 -5.51 -1.54 0.99
CA ILE A 30 -4.17 -1.20 1.46
C ILE A 30 -3.31 -2.45 1.44
N PHE A 31 -2.16 -2.35 0.77
CA PHE A 31 -1.18 -3.42 0.65
C PHE A 31 -0.04 -3.27 1.64
N HIS A 32 0.34 -4.41 2.22
CA HIS A 32 1.41 -4.55 3.19
C HIS A 32 2.34 -5.69 2.83
N TYR A 33 3.52 -5.71 3.41
CA TYR A 33 4.29 -6.93 3.56
C TYR A 33 4.40 -7.30 5.04
N THR A 34 4.57 -8.60 5.35
CA THR A 34 4.61 -9.08 6.74
C THR A 34 5.85 -8.62 7.52
N GLY A 35 6.99 -8.36 6.85
CA GLY A 35 8.26 -8.07 7.50
C GLY A 35 8.79 -9.27 8.30
N MET A 36 8.49 -10.50 7.87
CA MET A 36 8.84 -11.75 8.57
C MET A 36 9.37 -12.79 7.62
N ASN A 37 10.31 -13.62 8.12
CA ASN A 37 11.04 -14.61 7.33
C ASN A 37 10.23 -15.85 6.96
N SER A 38 9.07 -16.08 7.57
CA SER A 38 8.20 -17.22 7.23
C SER A 38 6.72 -16.91 7.37
N ASP A 39 5.91 -17.66 6.60
CA ASP A 39 4.45 -17.62 6.67
C ASP A 39 3.93 -17.98 8.05
N ASN A 40 4.54 -18.96 8.71
CA ASN A 40 4.13 -19.42 10.04
C ASN A 40 4.36 -18.34 11.12
N LEU A 41 5.49 -17.63 11.07
CA LEU A 41 5.74 -16.50 11.97
C LEU A 41 4.73 -15.38 11.74
N ALA A 42 4.40 -15.09 10.49
CA ALA A 42 3.41 -14.08 10.14
C ALA A 42 2.01 -14.48 10.66
N ILE A 43 1.58 -15.72 10.42
CA ILE A 43 0.31 -16.25 10.92
C ILE A 43 0.27 -16.16 12.45
N LYS A 44 1.31 -16.67 13.13
CA LYS A 44 1.42 -16.64 14.61
C LYS A 44 1.25 -15.22 15.14
N LYS A 45 1.90 -14.22 14.52
CA LYS A 45 1.77 -12.83 14.94
C LYS A 45 0.37 -12.25 14.66
N LEU A 46 -0.17 -12.47 13.47
CA LEU A 46 -1.47 -11.92 13.05
C LEU A 46 -2.65 -12.56 13.81
N THR A 47 -2.48 -13.76 14.38
CA THR A 47 -3.48 -14.46 15.19
C THR A 47 -3.26 -14.38 16.71
N ASN A 48 -2.15 -13.81 17.16
CA ASN A 48 -1.89 -13.59 18.58
C ASN A 48 -2.59 -12.34 19.07
N PHE A 49 -3.46 -12.47 20.07
CA PHE A 49 -4.18 -11.36 20.68
C PHE A 49 -3.26 -10.23 21.17
N ASN A 50 -2.15 -10.58 21.81
CA ASN A 50 -1.21 -9.62 22.38
C ASN A 50 -0.44 -8.81 21.33
N SER A 51 -0.41 -9.24 20.07
CA SER A 51 0.28 -8.54 19.00
C SER A 51 -0.41 -7.24 18.57
N ARG A 52 -1.72 -7.12 18.85
CA ARG A 52 -2.57 -5.97 18.51
C ARG A 52 -2.50 -5.57 17.02
N VAL A 53 -2.23 -6.54 16.15
CA VAL A 53 -2.20 -6.38 14.69
C VAL A 53 -2.97 -7.50 14.01
N SER A 54 -3.56 -7.21 12.85
CA SER A 54 -4.26 -8.18 12.00
C SER A 54 -4.32 -7.69 10.55
N CYS A 55 -4.88 -8.50 9.67
CA CYS A 55 -5.27 -8.11 8.31
C CYS A 55 -6.56 -8.82 7.93
N HIS A 56 -7.20 -8.37 6.85
CA HIS A 56 -8.36 -9.09 6.32
C HIS A 56 -7.94 -10.33 5.54
N TYR A 57 -6.87 -10.19 4.75
CA TYR A 57 -6.34 -11.27 3.92
C TYR A 57 -4.83 -11.35 4.05
N PHE A 58 -4.32 -12.55 4.15
CA PHE A 58 -2.90 -12.85 4.12
C PHE A 58 -2.59 -13.72 2.90
N ILE A 59 -1.63 -13.31 2.09
CA ILE A 59 -1.12 -14.04 0.93
C ILE A 59 0.22 -14.67 1.31
N LYS A 60 0.25 -16.00 1.38
CA LYS A 60 1.44 -16.79 1.69
C LYS A 60 2.49 -16.71 0.58
N SER A 61 3.70 -17.19 0.88
CA SER A 61 4.82 -17.24 -0.06
C SER A 61 4.56 -18.11 -1.31
N ASN A 62 3.63 -19.07 -1.23
CA ASN A 62 3.19 -19.90 -2.36
C ASN A 62 1.95 -19.33 -3.09
N GLY A 63 1.45 -18.17 -2.69
CA GLY A 63 0.27 -17.53 -3.26
C GLY A 63 -1.07 -17.96 -2.64
N GLN A 64 -1.11 -18.91 -1.70
CA GLN A 64 -2.33 -19.25 -1.00
C GLN A 64 -2.88 -18.07 -0.22
N ILE A 65 -4.19 -17.79 -0.35
CA ILE A 65 -4.88 -16.72 0.36
C ILE A 65 -5.53 -17.26 1.61
N ILE A 66 -5.25 -16.63 2.75
CA ILE A 66 -5.91 -16.90 4.03
C ILE A 66 -6.78 -15.69 4.39
N LYS A 67 -8.06 -15.91 4.65
CA LYS A 67 -8.95 -14.89 5.21
C LYS A 67 -8.83 -14.91 6.73
N MET A 68 -8.36 -13.79 7.32
CA MET A 68 -8.08 -13.71 8.75
C MET A 68 -9.13 -12.89 9.53
N VAL A 69 -9.68 -11.83 8.92
CA VAL A 69 -10.78 -11.04 9.48
C VAL A 69 -11.87 -10.88 8.42
N PRO A 70 -13.16 -11.09 8.75
CA PRO A 70 -14.22 -10.85 7.77
C PRO A 70 -14.31 -9.38 7.35
N ASP A 71 -14.57 -9.12 6.06
CA ASP A 71 -14.51 -7.80 5.43
C ASP A 71 -15.26 -6.68 6.16
N LEU A 72 -16.40 -7.02 6.78
CA LEU A 72 -17.25 -6.04 7.46
C LEU A 72 -16.82 -5.75 8.89
N TYR A 73 -15.78 -6.38 9.39
CA TYR A 73 -15.14 -6.00 10.64
C TYR A 73 -13.87 -5.19 10.38
N THR A 74 -13.51 -4.34 11.33
CA THR A 74 -12.32 -3.50 11.20
C THR A 74 -11.10 -4.26 11.68
N SER A 75 -10.23 -4.71 10.79
CA SER A 75 -8.93 -5.28 11.18
C SER A 75 -7.90 -4.19 11.49
N TRP A 76 -6.90 -4.51 12.31
CA TRP A 76 -5.91 -3.56 12.83
C TRP A 76 -4.60 -3.64 12.03
N HIS A 77 -4.61 -3.09 10.79
CA HIS A 77 -3.46 -3.17 9.87
C HIS A 77 -2.81 -1.82 9.54
N ALA A 78 -3.58 -0.72 9.59
CA ALA A 78 -3.11 0.60 9.14
C ALA A 78 -2.58 1.48 10.29
N GLY A 79 -3.07 1.27 11.53
CA GLY A 79 -2.72 2.10 12.68
C GLY A 79 -3.01 3.59 12.46
N ILE A 80 -2.15 4.45 13.02
CA ILE A 80 -2.21 5.91 12.77
C ILE A 80 -1.87 6.16 11.31
N SER A 81 -2.84 6.62 10.56
CA SER A 81 -2.77 6.74 9.10
C SER A 81 -3.68 7.84 8.59
N PHE A 82 -3.27 8.45 7.46
CA PHE A 82 -3.96 9.57 6.85
C PHE A 82 -3.90 9.45 5.32
N TRP A 83 -5.01 9.74 4.65
CA TRP A 83 -5.05 9.89 3.22
C TRP A 83 -6.14 10.86 2.82
N LYS A 84 -5.78 11.95 2.11
CA LYS A 84 -6.70 13.06 1.83
C LYS A 84 -7.29 13.62 3.13
N LYS A 85 -8.62 13.48 3.32
CA LYS A 85 -9.35 13.92 4.52
C LYS A 85 -9.62 12.80 5.53
N ASP A 86 -9.38 11.53 5.12
CA ASP A 86 -9.66 10.38 5.96
C ASP A 86 -8.49 10.10 6.91
N LYS A 87 -8.82 9.77 8.16
CA LYS A 87 -7.88 9.42 9.24
C LYS A 87 -8.22 8.02 9.75
N LEU A 88 -7.24 7.35 10.40
CA LEU A 88 -7.42 6.03 11.01
C LEU A 88 -8.06 5.03 10.03
N LEU A 89 -7.38 4.80 8.91
CA LEU A 89 -7.92 4.09 7.76
C LEU A 89 -8.34 2.63 8.03
N ASN A 90 -8.02 2.04 9.17
CA ASN A 90 -8.57 0.74 9.57
C ASN A 90 -10.09 0.69 9.36
N LYS A 91 -10.81 1.75 9.78
CA LYS A 91 -12.27 1.83 9.74
C LYS A 91 -12.85 1.84 8.31
N SER A 92 -12.07 2.24 7.32
CA SER A 92 -12.54 2.45 5.94
C SER A 92 -11.80 1.66 4.87
N SER A 93 -10.97 0.68 5.26
CA SER A 93 -10.15 -0.09 4.34
C SER A 93 -10.26 -1.60 4.52
N ILE A 94 -9.82 -2.31 3.47
CA ILE A 94 -9.43 -3.71 3.52
C ILE A 94 -7.89 -3.77 3.48
N GLY A 95 -7.26 -4.45 4.43
CA GLY A 95 -5.81 -4.66 4.45
C GLY A 95 -5.45 -6.05 3.94
N ILE A 96 -4.47 -6.11 3.03
CA ILE A 96 -3.89 -7.35 2.51
C ILE A 96 -2.41 -7.39 2.88
N GLU A 97 -2.03 -8.37 3.70
CA GLU A 97 -0.65 -8.70 4.01
C GLU A 97 -0.10 -9.72 3.01
N ILE A 98 1.12 -9.51 2.55
CA ILE A 98 1.79 -10.40 1.60
C ILE A 98 3.09 -10.87 2.25
N SER A 99 3.30 -12.18 2.28
CA SER A 99 4.50 -12.77 2.86
C SER A 99 5.76 -12.27 2.15
N ASN A 100 6.60 -11.57 2.91
CA ASN A 100 7.89 -11.05 2.44
C ASN A 100 8.71 -10.63 3.67
N PRO A 101 10.02 -10.94 3.74
CA PRO A 101 10.86 -10.61 4.89
C PRO A 101 10.95 -9.11 5.18
N GLY A 102 10.70 -8.25 4.20
CA GLY A 102 10.74 -6.81 4.39
C GLY A 102 12.15 -6.24 4.55
N HIS A 103 12.26 -4.91 4.61
CA HIS A 103 13.53 -4.19 4.56
C HIS A 103 14.53 -4.56 5.67
N GLU A 104 14.04 -5.03 6.81
CA GLU A 104 14.87 -5.34 7.98
C GLU A 104 15.40 -6.78 7.97
N ASN A 105 14.78 -7.66 7.15
CA ASN A 105 15.08 -9.09 7.12
C ASN A 105 15.43 -9.61 5.71
N GLY A 106 16.03 -8.76 4.85
CA GLY A 106 16.40 -9.14 3.50
C GLY A 106 15.25 -9.03 2.49
N TYR A 107 14.75 -7.81 2.28
CA TYR A 107 13.64 -7.49 1.38
C TYR A 107 13.82 -8.08 -0.02
N GLN A 108 12.83 -8.83 -0.48
CA GLN A 108 12.84 -9.58 -1.73
C GLN A 108 11.76 -9.09 -2.70
N SER A 109 11.90 -9.46 -3.97
CA SER A 109 10.81 -9.35 -4.94
C SER A 109 9.68 -10.31 -4.56
N PHE A 110 8.45 -9.91 -4.85
CA PHE A 110 7.28 -10.77 -4.64
C PHE A 110 7.23 -11.86 -5.70
N LYS A 111 6.88 -13.09 -5.30
CA LYS A 111 6.78 -14.23 -6.22
C LYS A 111 5.60 -14.04 -7.17
N ARG A 112 5.72 -14.60 -8.37
CA ARG A 112 4.67 -14.54 -9.39
C ARG A 112 3.32 -15.06 -8.86
N THR A 113 3.33 -16.18 -8.14
CA THR A 113 2.12 -16.77 -7.52
C THR A 113 1.45 -15.83 -6.53
N GLN A 114 2.24 -15.06 -5.75
CA GLN A 114 1.69 -14.06 -4.83
C GLN A 114 1.01 -12.90 -5.58
N ILE A 115 1.63 -12.45 -6.68
CA ILE A 115 1.09 -11.34 -7.48
C ILE A 115 -0.16 -11.75 -8.25
N GLU A 116 -0.21 -12.96 -8.79
CA GLU A 116 -1.42 -13.51 -9.42
C GLU A 116 -2.59 -13.59 -8.42
N SER A 117 -2.33 -14.10 -7.23
CA SER A 117 -3.33 -14.16 -6.15
C SER A 117 -3.77 -12.76 -5.70
N LEU A 118 -2.83 -11.81 -5.57
CA LEU A 118 -3.12 -10.43 -5.23
C LEU A 118 -4.00 -9.76 -6.28
N ILE A 119 -3.71 -9.96 -7.58
CA ILE A 119 -4.53 -9.43 -8.68
C ILE A 119 -5.95 -9.98 -8.60
N ASN A 120 -6.11 -11.28 -8.42
CA ASN A 120 -7.42 -11.94 -8.39
C ASN A 120 -8.27 -11.44 -7.21
N ILE A 121 -7.72 -11.46 -5.99
CA ILE A 121 -8.48 -10.98 -4.82
C ILE A 121 -8.77 -9.49 -4.90
N SER A 122 -7.82 -8.68 -5.37
CA SER A 122 -8.02 -7.24 -5.50
C SER A 122 -9.14 -6.90 -6.48
N LYS A 123 -9.20 -7.55 -7.65
CA LYS A 123 -10.30 -7.37 -8.61
C LYS A 123 -11.66 -7.67 -8.00
N ASN A 124 -11.77 -8.77 -7.23
CA ASN A 124 -13.00 -9.15 -6.53
C ASN A 124 -13.42 -8.10 -5.49
N LEU A 125 -12.49 -7.63 -4.65
CA LEU A 125 -12.75 -6.62 -3.62
C LEU A 125 -13.11 -5.25 -4.23
N ILE A 126 -12.40 -4.85 -5.30
CA ILE A 126 -12.68 -3.60 -6.03
C ILE A 126 -14.10 -3.62 -6.59
N LYS A 127 -14.51 -4.72 -7.24
CA LYS A 127 -15.86 -4.90 -7.77
C LYS A 127 -16.90 -4.89 -6.65
N LYS A 128 -16.67 -5.68 -5.59
CA LYS A 128 -17.60 -5.84 -4.47
C LYS A 128 -17.87 -4.54 -3.72
N TYR A 129 -16.83 -3.75 -3.45
CA TYR A 129 -16.92 -2.51 -2.65
C TYR A 129 -16.84 -1.23 -3.47
N ARG A 130 -16.76 -1.33 -4.81
CA ARG A 130 -16.65 -0.19 -5.73
C ARG A 130 -15.47 0.73 -5.38
N ILE A 131 -14.33 0.14 -5.02
CA ILE A 131 -13.14 0.88 -4.60
C ILE A 131 -12.54 1.63 -5.80
N LYS A 132 -12.36 2.94 -5.67
CA LYS A 132 -11.77 3.77 -6.74
C LYS A 132 -10.27 3.47 -6.89
N LYS A 133 -9.74 3.47 -8.13
CA LYS A 133 -8.30 3.21 -8.41
C LYS A 133 -7.35 4.08 -7.58
N LYS A 134 -7.66 5.37 -7.40
CA LYS A 134 -6.87 6.30 -6.56
C LYS A 134 -6.92 5.99 -5.05
N ASN A 135 -7.75 5.04 -4.62
CA ASN A 135 -7.89 4.60 -3.23
C ASN A 135 -7.23 3.23 -2.97
N ILE A 136 -6.44 2.74 -3.90
CA ILE A 136 -5.64 1.52 -3.74
C ILE A 136 -4.21 1.96 -3.43
N LEU A 137 -3.76 1.67 -2.20
CA LEU A 137 -2.62 2.33 -1.57
C LEU A 137 -1.67 1.30 -0.93
N GLY A 138 -0.43 1.70 -0.74
CA GLY A 138 0.49 1.02 0.16
C GLY A 138 0.42 1.60 1.57
N HIS A 139 0.87 0.84 2.56
CA HIS A 139 0.96 1.35 3.93
C HIS A 139 1.86 2.59 4.01
N SER A 140 2.96 2.61 3.26
CA SER A 140 3.84 3.78 3.18
C SER A 140 3.18 5.02 2.57
N ASP A 141 2.13 4.88 1.74
CA ASP A 141 1.39 6.04 1.23
C ASP A 141 0.61 6.74 2.35
N ILE A 142 -0.02 5.95 3.23
CA ILE A 142 -0.92 6.45 4.29
C ILE A 142 -0.21 6.72 5.63
N ALA A 143 1.00 6.21 5.81
CA ALA A 143 1.82 6.39 7.00
C ALA A 143 3.31 6.59 6.66
N PRO A 144 3.65 7.58 5.79
CA PRO A 144 4.99 7.74 5.20
C PRO A 144 6.08 8.01 6.24
N LEU A 145 5.71 8.53 7.41
CA LEU A 145 6.67 8.87 8.46
C LEU A 145 7.22 7.65 9.20
N ARG A 146 6.50 6.51 9.19
CA ARG A 146 6.81 5.33 9.98
C ARG A 146 6.86 4.01 9.20
N LYS A 147 6.36 3.97 7.95
CA LYS A 147 6.19 2.74 7.18
C LYS A 147 6.89 2.79 5.82
N LYS A 148 7.37 1.62 5.39
CA LYS A 148 8.02 1.42 4.08
C LYS A 148 7.25 0.44 3.19
N ASP A 149 6.45 -0.45 3.79
CA ASP A 149 5.69 -1.48 3.08
C ASP A 149 4.61 -0.89 2.13
N PRO A 150 4.33 -1.54 1.00
CA PRO A 150 4.88 -2.81 0.52
C PRO A 150 6.27 -2.68 -0.14
N GLY A 151 6.88 -1.48 -0.20
CA GLY A 151 8.24 -1.25 -0.66
C GLY A 151 8.39 -1.04 -2.17
N GLU A 152 9.63 -0.80 -2.61
CA GLU A 152 9.96 -0.43 -4.00
C GLU A 152 9.96 -1.62 -4.98
N LYS A 153 10.14 -2.86 -4.48
CA LYS A 153 10.03 -4.07 -5.32
C LYS A 153 8.58 -4.53 -5.52
N PHE A 154 7.62 -3.80 -4.95
CA PHE A 154 6.20 -4.10 -5.16
C PHE A 154 5.75 -3.65 -6.55
N PRO A 155 5.07 -4.50 -7.35
CA PRO A 155 4.89 -4.29 -8.78
C PRO A 155 3.72 -3.34 -9.12
N TRP A 156 3.76 -2.11 -8.62
CA TRP A 156 2.70 -1.11 -8.80
C TRP A 156 2.30 -0.87 -10.26
N LYS A 157 3.29 -0.82 -11.17
CA LYS A 157 3.04 -0.64 -12.62
C LYS A 157 2.21 -1.80 -13.19
N LEU A 158 2.59 -3.04 -12.85
CA LEU A 158 1.87 -4.24 -13.29
C LEU A 158 0.43 -4.27 -12.75
N LEU A 159 0.25 -3.89 -11.48
CA LEU A 159 -1.08 -3.79 -10.88
C LEU A 159 -1.94 -2.75 -11.57
N ALA A 160 -1.39 -1.58 -11.91
CA ALA A 160 -2.10 -0.53 -12.63
C ALA A 160 -2.53 -0.96 -14.04
N ILE A 161 -1.69 -1.70 -14.78
CA ILE A 161 -2.05 -2.35 -16.05
C ILE A 161 -3.25 -3.29 -15.86
N ASN A 162 -3.34 -3.97 -14.72
CA ASN A 162 -4.48 -4.83 -14.36
C ASN A 162 -5.65 -4.06 -13.74
N ASN A 163 -5.70 -2.73 -13.87
CA ASN A 163 -6.72 -1.85 -13.31
C ASN A 163 -6.76 -1.78 -11.77
N ILE A 164 -5.67 -2.13 -11.09
CA ILE A 164 -5.50 -2.10 -9.64
C ILE A 164 -4.55 -0.96 -9.27
N GLY A 165 -5.09 0.11 -8.71
CA GLY A 165 -4.31 1.30 -8.40
C GLY A 165 -4.08 2.22 -9.60
N VAL A 166 -3.14 3.14 -9.44
CA VAL A 166 -2.74 4.10 -10.47
C VAL A 166 -1.22 4.07 -10.67
N TRP A 167 -0.81 4.34 -11.89
CA TRP A 167 0.58 4.56 -12.31
C TRP A 167 0.66 5.83 -13.16
N HIS A 168 1.81 6.48 -13.23
CA HIS A 168 2.02 7.67 -14.04
C HIS A 168 2.11 7.32 -15.54
N LYS A 169 1.87 8.34 -16.38
CA LYS A 169 1.89 8.21 -17.84
C LYS A 169 3.19 8.72 -18.48
N LEU A 170 4.17 9.13 -17.67
CA LEU A 170 5.44 9.65 -18.17
C LEU A 170 6.22 8.54 -18.86
N ASP A 171 6.78 8.86 -20.05
CA ASP A 171 7.60 7.94 -20.82
C ASP A 171 8.89 7.58 -20.06
N PRO A 172 9.38 6.33 -20.13
CA PRO A 172 10.60 5.91 -19.45
C PRO A 172 11.85 6.70 -19.85
N LYS A 173 11.94 7.17 -21.11
CA LYS A 173 13.07 8.02 -21.58
C LYS A 173 12.99 9.39 -20.94
N GLU A 174 11.79 9.96 -20.80
CA GLU A 174 11.57 11.22 -20.10
C GLU A 174 11.87 11.08 -18.61
N CYS A 175 11.45 9.98 -17.96
CA CYS A 175 11.80 9.69 -16.57
C CYS A 175 13.31 9.78 -16.36
N LYS A 176 14.11 9.06 -17.17
CA LYS A 176 15.58 9.10 -17.12
C LYS A 176 16.13 10.51 -17.38
N ARG A 177 15.58 11.21 -18.38
CA ARG A 177 16.01 12.58 -18.74
C ARG A 177 15.80 13.58 -17.59
N PHE A 178 14.74 13.44 -16.80
CA PHE A 178 14.38 14.36 -15.71
C PHE A 178 14.95 13.94 -14.36
N ARG A 179 15.45 12.72 -14.22
CA ARG A 179 15.97 12.18 -12.96
C ARG A 179 17.14 12.99 -12.43
N GLY A 180 17.07 13.38 -11.17
CA GLY A 180 18.09 14.19 -10.51
C GLY A 180 18.20 15.64 -10.99
N LYS A 181 17.45 16.06 -12.02
CA LYS A 181 17.53 17.42 -12.52
C LYS A 181 16.74 18.39 -11.63
N LYS A 182 17.33 19.58 -11.45
CA LYS A 182 16.63 20.70 -10.81
C LYS A 182 15.40 21.10 -11.62
N PHE A 183 14.43 21.69 -10.97
CA PHE A 183 13.22 22.22 -11.57
C PHE A 183 12.99 23.67 -11.13
N ASN A 184 12.41 24.46 -12.01
CA ASN A 184 12.06 25.85 -11.72
C ASN A 184 10.62 25.93 -11.19
N CYS A 185 10.46 25.61 -9.90
CA CYS A 185 9.17 25.67 -9.19
C CYS A 185 9.44 25.86 -7.70
N LYS A 186 8.64 26.71 -7.05
CA LYS A 186 8.73 26.88 -5.60
C LYS A 186 8.39 25.56 -4.90
N ASN A 187 9.20 25.14 -3.95
CA ASN A 187 8.98 23.89 -3.20
C ASN A 187 7.54 23.78 -2.64
N LYS A 188 6.97 24.92 -2.17
CA LYS A 188 5.60 24.97 -1.65
C LYS A 188 4.56 24.58 -2.71
N GLU A 189 4.71 25.04 -3.93
CA GLU A 189 3.82 24.66 -5.04
C GLU A 189 3.94 23.18 -5.38
N PHE A 190 5.17 22.65 -5.43
CA PHE A 190 5.39 21.23 -5.68
C PHE A 190 4.76 20.38 -4.58
N LEU A 191 5.00 20.72 -3.32
CA LEU A 191 4.45 19.97 -2.17
C LEU A 191 2.92 20.04 -2.09
N SER A 192 2.29 21.12 -2.59
CA SER A 192 0.84 21.23 -2.69
C SER A 192 0.23 20.11 -3.57
N LYS A 193 0.96 19.68 -4.62
CA LYS A 193 0.54 18.58 -5.50
C LYS A 193 0.52 17.25 -4.76
N PHE A 194 1.46 17.00 -3.83
CA PHE A 194 1.44 15.81 -2.97
C PHE A 194 0.20 15.79 -2.07
N LYS A 195 -0.19 16.91 -1.48
CA LYS A 195 -1.45 17.01 -0.70
C LYS A 195 -2.67 16.77 -1.59
N LYS A 196 -2.70 17.38 -2.78
CA LYS A 196 -3.80 17.20 -3.72
C LYS A 196 -3.94 15.72 -4.14
N PHE A 197 -2.84 15.01 -4.31
CA PHE A 197 -2.84 13.57 -4.59
C PHE A 197 -3.37 12.76 -3.40
N GLY A 198 -2.97 13.11 -2.16
CA GLY A 198 -3.50 12.47 -0.97
C GLY A 198 -2.58 12.41 0.25
N TYR A 199 -1.28 12.68 0.10
CA TYR A 199 -0.33 12.63 1.20
C TYR A 199 -0.62 13.67 2.28
N PHE A 200 -0.50 13.27 3.54
CA PHE A 200 -0.63 14.15 4.69
C PHE A 200 0.72 14.32 5.40
N PHE A 201 1.15 15.57 5.59
CA PHE A 201 2.40 15.92 6.27
C PHE A 201 2.44 17.40 6.63
N ASP A 202 3.35 17.74 7.56
CA ASP A 202 3.65 19.12 7.94
C ASP A 202 4.74 19.71 7.02
N TYR A 203 4.40 20.77 6.31
CA TYR A 203 5.33 21.45 5.39
C TYR A 203 6.50 22.15 6.08
N SER A 204 6.37 22.52 7.36
CA SER A 204 7.43 23.19 8.13
C SER A 204 8.55 22.21 8.48
N LYS A 205 8.27 20.90 8.47
CA LYS A 205 9.20 19.87 8.91
C LYS A 205 9.93 19.21 7.74
N LYS A 206 11.17 19.62 7.47
CA LYS A 206 12.02 19.05 6.41
C LYS A 206 12.14 17.54 6.47
N VAL A 207 12.19 16.95 7.68
CA VAL A 207 12.28 15.49 7.88
C VAL A 207 11.01 14.78 7.39
N GLU A 208 9.82 15.34 7.65
CA GLU A 208 8.56 14.79 7.17
C GLU A 208 8.47 14.87 5.64
N ILE A 209 8.83 16.01 5.04
CA ILE A 209 8.89 16.16 3.59
C ILE A 209 9.77 15.07 2.98
N LYS A 210 10.99 14.88 3.49
CA LYS A 210 11.92 13.85 2.97
C LYS A 210 11.32 12.45 3.03
N LYS A 211 10.61 12.10 4.12
CA LYS A 211 9.96 10.79 4.28
C LYS A 211 8.79 10.60 3.32
N VAL A 212 7.96 11.62 3.13
CA VAL A 212 6.85 11.61 2.15
C VAL A 212 7.37 11.46 0.73
N VAL A 213 8.41 12.22 0.37
CA VAL A 213 9.04 12.10 -0.95
C VAL A 213 9.60 10.70 -1.17
N LYS A 214 10.28 10.11 -0.18
CA LYS A 214 10.73 8.71 -0.25
C LYS A 214 9.58 7.72 -0.43
N SER A 215 8.43 7.93 0.24
CA SER A 215 7.26 7.08 0.06
C SER A 215 6.73 7.15 -1.38
N PHE A 216 6.60 8.37 -1.91
CA PHE A 216 6.20 8.60 -3.30
C PHE A 216 7.18 7.94 -4.28
N GLN A 217 8.48 8.11 -4.07
CA GLN A 217 9.53 7.50 -4.90
C GLN A 217 9.46 5.97 -4.88
N ARG A 218 9.30 5.33 -3.71
CA ARG A 218 9.11 3.88 -3.61
C ARG A 218 7.99 3.38 -4.50
N ARG A 219 6.92 4.14 -4.60
CA ARG A 219 5.76 3.74 -5.39
C ARG A 219 5.91 4.05 -6.87
N PHE A 220 6.35 5.25 -7.22
CA PHE A 220 6.28 5.77 -8.58
C PHE A 220 7.64 5.94 -9.29
N ARG A 221 8.73 5.81 -8.55
CA ARG A 221 10.11 5.90 -9.05
C ARG A 221 11.05 5.03 -8.22
N PRO A 222 10.87 3.71 -8.25
CA PRO A 222 11.63 2.78 -7.41
C PRO A 222 13.15 2.75 -7.71
N GLU A 223 13.58 3.26 -8.84
CA GLU A 223 14.98 3.24 -9.29
C GLU A 223 15.87 4.24 -8.51
N LEU A 224 15.28 5.27 -7.86
CA LEU A 224 16.03 6.25 -7.07
C LEU A 224 15.18 6.79 -5.91
N ILE A 225 15.43 6.32 -4.68
CA ILE A 225 14.71 6.68 -3.45
C ILE A 225 15.62 7.50 -2.55
N ASP A 226 15.92 8.71 -2.93
CA ASP A 226 16.82 9.62 -2.20
C ASP A 226 16.08 10.61 -1.29
N GLY A 227 14.78 10.79 -1.51
CA GLY A 227 13.95 11.76 -0.78
C GLY A 227 14.16 13.21 -1.22
N LYS A 228 14.78 13.43 -2.38
CA LYS A 228 14.95 14.74 -2.98
C LYS A 228 13.82 15.00 -3.98
N LEU A 229 13.34 16.23 -4.00
CA LEU A 229 12.44 16.71 -5.05
C LEU A 229 13.25 17.03 -6.30
N ASP A 230 12.91 16.42 -7.41
CA ASP A 230 13.52 16.67 -8.70
C ASP A 230 12.46 16.80 -9.80
N ARG A 231 12.90 17.11 -11.01
CA ARG A 231 11.99 17.29 -12.15
C ARG A 231 11.22 16.04 -12.48
N GLU A 232 11.80 14.85 -12.34
CA GLU A 232 11.11 13.58 -12.57
C GLU A 232 9.92 13.42 -11.61
N CYS A 233 10.12 13.64 -10.30
CA CYS A 233 9.04 13.59 -9.31
C CYS A 233 7.93 14.62 -9.63
N LEU A 234 8.29 15.82 -10.09
CA LEU A 234 7.33 16.86 -10.46
C LEU A 234 6.48 16.43 -11.66
N GLU A 235 7.11 15.93 -12.72
CA GLU A 235 6.36 15.52 -13.91
C GLU A 235 5.50 14.27 -13.63
N ILE A 236 6.00 13.31 -12.84
CA ILE A 236 5.19 12.16 -12.41
C ILE A 236 3.93 12.61 -11.65
N ILE A 237 4.08 13.47 -10.61
CA ILE A 237 2.92 13.87 -9.79
C ILE A 237 1.89 14.66 -10.60
N LYS A 238 2.29 15.43 -11.60
CA LYS A 238 1.36 16.14 -12.51
C LYS A 238 0.45 15.18 -13.27
N THR A 239 0.92 14.00 -13.64
CA THR A 239 0.10 13.01 -14.37
C THR A 239 -0.88 12.27 -13.47
N LEU A 240 -0.73 12.36 -12.14
CA LEU A 240 -1.51 11.60 -11.14
C LEU A 240 -2.68 12.40 -10.51
N ILE A 241 -2.65 13.73 -10.58
CA ILE A 241 -3.62 14.64 -9.92
C ILE A 241 -4.81 15.08 -10.79
#